data_e85febc1de0d977637f2ec6f69b27196
#
_entry.id   e85febc1de0d977637f2ec6f69b27196
#
_cell.length_a   1.000
_cell.length_b   1.000
_cell.length_c   1.000
_cell.angle_alpha   90.00
_cell.angle_beta   90.00
_cell.angle_gamma   90.00
#
_symmetry.space_group_name_H-M   'P 1'
#
loop_
_entity.id
_entity.type
_entity.pdbx_description
1 polymer ?
#
loop_
_entity_poly.entity_id
_entity_poly.type
_entity_poly.pdbx_seq_one_letter_code
_entity_poly.pdbx_strand_id
1 'polypeptide(L)'
;MSPALKLTDHPRLYIGPDQLARLTDAPDEPMLAAAQKAFEDEARDYTRSATFDWTPHTHNGHLIRARRLQGRVVTLALRFIQTDDAKYRKACLDHIRAMSQWDGWSWITWRQNNSEPKAIYDLSYGENSATLAIIYDLLHDSLSKEEKRLFIGLAKRWSFASFLHHTKPVKEPSGRAWWFGHPDSNWNTVCAGGAGMLALAMAEEFADDAATVLERV
;
A
#
# COMPACT_ATOMS: atom_id res chain seq x y z
N MET A 1 3.18 26.40 -12.83
CA MET A 1 2.59 25.15 -13.36
C MET A 1 3.71 24.12 -13.31
N SER A 2 3.60 23.13 -12.42
CA SER A 2 4.51 21.96 -12.46
C SER A 2 4.38 21.28 -13.82
N PRO A 3 5.48 20.81 -14.41
CA PRO A 3 5.40 20.04 -15.65
C PRO A 3 4.51 18.82 -15.41
N ALA A 4 3.62 18.55 -16.37
CA ALA A 4 2.76 17.37 -16.28
C ALA A 4 3.63 16.12 -16.08
N LEU A 5 3.32 15.34 -15.05
CA LEU A 5 4.04 14.10 -14.74
C LEU A 5 3.91 13.15 -15.94
N LYS A 6 5.02 12.77 -16.55
CA LYS A 6 5.02 11.80 -17.65
C LYS A 6 5.03 10.40 -17.05
N LEU A 7 3.86 9.78 -16.95
CA LEU A 7 3.69 8.45 -16.42
C LEU A 7 3.82 7.39 -17.52
N THR A 8 4.32 6.22 -17.16
CA THR A 8 4.25 5.00 -17.95
C THR A 8 2.96 4.26 -17.67
N ASP A 9 2.63 3.26 -18.49
CA ASP A 9 1.51 2.36 -18.23
C ASP A 9 1.75 1.52 -16.96
N HIS A 10 0.68 0.98 -16.37
CA HIS A 10 0.76 0.05 -15.26
C HIS A 10 1.20 -1.35 -15.72
N PRO A 11 1.96 -2.07 -14.89
CA PRO A 11 2.54 -1.66 -13.62
C PRO A 11 3.77 -0.76 -13.84
N ARG A 12 3.92 0.25 -12.98
CA ARG A 12 4.96 1.27 -13.12
C ARG A 12 5.86 1.47 -11.89
N LEU A 13 5.59 0.80 -10.77
CA LEU A 13 6.34 1.03 -9.53
C LEU A 13 7.62 0.18 -9.45
N TYR A 14 7.49 -1.11 -9.22
CA TYR A 14 8.64 -2.00 -8.96
C TYR A 14 8.93 -2.96 -10.10
N ILE A 15 7.91 -3.38 -10.81
CA ILE A 15 7.97 -4.46 -11.78
C ILE A 15 7.31 -3.97 -13.06
N GLY A 16 8.09 -3.87 -14.13
CA GLY A 16 7.54 -3.57 -15.45
C GLY A 16 7.02 -4.84 -16.15
N PRO A 17 6.36 -4.67 -17.33
CA PRO A 17 5.78 -5.80 -18.07
C PRO A 17 6.76 -6.93 -18.36
N ASP A 18 8.01 -6.61 -18.70
CA ASP A 18 9.05 -7.62 -19.02
C ASP A 18 9.42 -8.48 -17.80
N GLN A 19 9.50 -7.87 -16.62
CA GLN A 19 9.76 -8.62 -15.40
C GLN A 19 8.55 -9.47 -14.99
N LEU A 20 7.32 -8.96 -15.18
CA LEU A 20 6.10 -9.74 -14.93
C LEU A 20 6.03 -10.99 -15.82
N ALA A 21 6.38 -10.88 -17.09
CA ALA A 21 6.41 -12.02 -18.01
C ALA A 21 7.33 -13.15 -17.51
N ARG A 22 8.44 -12.81 -16.84
CA ARG A 22 9.40 -13.77 -16.29
C ARG A 22 8.96 -14.43 -14.98
N LEU A 23 7.91 -13.96 -14.32
CA LEU A 23 7.41 -14.60 -13.09
C LEU A 23 6.81 -15.98 -13.33
N THR A 24 6.51 -16.34 -14.57
CA THR A 24 6.00 -17.66 -14.94
C THR A 24 7.10 -18.70 -15.16
N ASP A 25 8.37 -18.28 -15.25
CA ASP A 25 9.48 -19.17 -15.48
C ASP A 25 9.71 -20.08 -14.26
N ALA A 26 9.83 -21.39 -14.50
CA ALA A 26 10.14 -22.33 -13.44
C ALA A 26 11.61 -22.15 -13.02
N PRO A 27 11.91 -22.07 -11.71
CA PRO A 27 13.28 -21.96 -11.26
C PRO A 27 14.02 -23.29 -11.39
N ASP A 28 15.18 -23.26 -12.05
CA ASP A 28 16.05 -24.45 -12.24
C ASP A 28 16.88 -24.76 -10.98
N GLU A 29 17.02 -23.80 -10.08
CA GLU A 29 17.88 -23.89 -8.92
C GLU A 29 17.09 -24.40 -7.70
N PRO A 30 17.60 -25.44 -6.96
CA PRO A 30 16.85 -26.10 -5.89
C PRO A 30 16.36 -25.18 -4.76
N MET A 31 17.14 -24.17 -4.39
CA MET A 31 16.74 -23.21 -3.35
C MET A 31 15.60 -22.33 -3.82
N LEU A 32 15.62 -21.88 -5.07
CA LEU A 32 14.53 -21.11 -5.67
C LEU A 32 13.27 -21.96 -5.85
N ALA A 33 13.41 -23.24 -6.20
CA ALA A 33 12.28 -24.18 -6.27
C ALA A 33 11.63 -24.39 -4.89
N ALA A 34 12.41 -24.50 -3.83
CA ALA A 34 11.90 -24.59 -2.46
C ALA A 34 11.18 -23.29 -2.03
N ALA A 35 11.75 -22.13 -2.37
CA ALA A 35 11.12 -20.82 -2.10
C ALA A 35 9.81 -20.67 -2.88
N GLN A 36 9.78 -21.08 -4.15
CA GLN A 36 8.56 -21.08 -4.97
C GLN A 36 7.48 -21.95 -4.35
N LYS A 37 7.83 -23.16 -3.86
CA LYS A 37 6.88 -24.03 -3.19
C LYS A 37 6.32 -23.40 -1.92
N ALA A 38 7.14 -22.79 -1.09
CA ALA A 38 6.70 -22.08 0.12
C ALA A 38 5.75 -20.93 -0.21
N PHE A 39 6.08 -20.14 -1.23
CA PHE A 39 5.23 -19.07 -1.75
C PHE A 39 3.85 -19.58 -2.21
N GLU A 40 3.82 -20.70 -2.92
CA GLU A 40 2.56 -21.34 -3.37
C GLU A 40 1.70 -21.83 -2.21
N ASP A 41 2.33 -22.43 -1.20
CA ASP A 41 1.64 -22.92 -0.01
C ASP A 41 1.05 -21.73 0.79
N GLU A 42 1.80 -20.66 0.98
CA GLU A 42 1.31 -19.42 1.60
C GLU A 42 0.17 -18.78 0.81
N ALA A 43 0.32 -18.67 -0.52
CA ALA A 43 -0.74 -18.10 -1.37
C ALA A 43 -2.05 -18.88 -1.21
N ARG A 44 -1.97 -20.21 -1.16
CA ARG A 44 -3.13 -21.09 -0.95
C ARG A 44 -3.76 -20.87 0.42
N ASP A 45 -2.95 -20.74 1.46
CA ASP A 45 -3.44 -20.50 2.82
C ASP A 45 -4.12 -19.13 2.94
N TYR A 46 -3.59 -18.11 2.28
CA TYR A 46 -4.18 -16.75 2.30
C TYR A 46 -5.52 -16.64 1.55
N THR A 47 -5.87 -17.64 0.70
CA THR A 47 -7.21 -17.68 0.09
C THR A 47 -8.30 -18.10 1.07
N ARG A 48 -7.97 -18.70 2.21
CA ARG A 48 -8.94 -19.26 3.16
C ARG A 48 -9.68 -18.19 3.96
N SER A 49 -9.01 -17.09 4.28
CA SER A 49 -9.61 -16.00 5.06
C SER A 49 -8.90 -14.67 4.83
N ALA A 50 -9.69 -13.62 4.63
CA ALA A 50 -9.20 -12.24 4.58
C ALA A 50 -8.92 -11.66 5.98
N THR A 51 -9.34 -12.34 7.04
CA THR A 51 -9.01 -11.99 8.42
C THR A 51 -7.77 -12.73 8.88
N PHE A 52 -7.01 -12.11 9.77
CA PHE A 52 -5.83 -12.70 10.38
C PHE A 52 -5.63 -12.13 11.78
N ASP A 53 -5.00 -12.92 12.64
CA ASP A 53 -4.74 -12.52 14.01
C ASP A 53 -3.73 -11.37 14.06
N TRP A 54 -4.03 -10.41 14.90
CA TRP A 54 -3.12 -9.33 15.25
C TRP A 54 -3.43 -8.85 16.67
N THR A 55 -2.45 -8.21 17.30
CA THR A 55 -2.59 -7.79 18.70
C THR A 55 -2.72 -6.28 18.76
N PRO A 56 -3.95 -5.72 18.85
CA PRO A 56 -4.19 -4.27 18.74
C PRO A 56 -3.55 -3.47 19.87
N HIS A 57 -3.43 -4.05 21.05
CA HIS A 57 -3.02 -3.36 22.28
C HIS A 57 -1.51 -3.40 22.56
N THR A 58 -0.70 -3.82 21.58
CA THR A 58 0.75 -3.81 21.70
C THR A 58 1.35 -2.59 21.03
N HIS A 59 2.54 -2.20 21.49
CA HIS A 59 3.36 -1.24 20.77
C HIS A 59 3.59 -1.73 19.33
N ASN A 60 3.37 -0.89 18.35
CA ASN A 60 3.44 -1.25 16.92
C ASN A 60 2.37 -2.23 16.40
N GLY A 61 1.34 -2.56 17.16
CA GLY A 61 0.32 -3.53 16.71
C GLY A 61 -0.26 -3.20 15.33
N HIS A 62 -0.64 -1.96 15.09
CA HIS A 62 -1.15 -1.52 13.78
C HIS A 62 -0.10 -1.57 12.66
N LEU A 63 1.17 -1.32 12.97
CA LEU A 63 2.27 -1.47 12.01
C LEU A 63 2.48 -2.94 11.62
N ILE A 64 2.44 -3.85 12.59
CA ILE A 64 2.52 -5.30 12.36
C ILE A 64 1.33 -5.76 11.51
N ARG A 65 0.13 -5.25 11.81
CA ARG A 65 -1.08 -5.50 11.00
C ARG A 65 -0.89 -5.09 9.54
N ALA A 66 -0.36 -3.87 9.31
CA ALA A 66 -0.11 -3.35 7.96
C ALA A 66 0.88 -4.25 7.19
N ARG A 67 1.98 -4.66 7.81
CA ARG A 67 2.99 -5.55 7.20
C ARG A 67 2.46 -6.95 6.92
N ARG A 68 1.64 -7.51 7.83
CA ARG A 68 0.98 -8.79 7.58
C ARG A 68 0.00 -8.71 6.42
N LEU A 69 -0.77 -7.61 6.32
CA LEU A 69 -1.64 -7.39 5.17
C LEU A 69 -0.81 -7.33 3.89
N GLN A 70 0.26 -6.53 3.86
CA GLN A 70 1.11 -6.37 2.68
C GLN A 70 1.65 -7.72 2.20
N GLY A 71 2.25 -8.53 3.08
CA GLY A 71 2.73 -9.86 2.73
C GLY A 71 1.65 -10.71 2.07
N ARG A 72 0.43 -10.75 2.66
CA ARG A 72 -0.69 -11.53 2.12
C ARG A 72 -1.13 -11.06 0.73
N VAL A 73 -1.40 -9.77 0.58
CA VAL A 73 -1.95 -9.27 -0.69
C VAL A 73 -0.94 -9.27 -1.83
N VAL A 74 0.35 -9.02 -1.53
CA VAL A 74 1.42 -9.12 -2.53
C VAL A 74 1.60 -10.56 -2.98
N THR A 75 1.66 -11.53 -2.05
CA THR A 75 1.71 -12.96 -2.37
C THR A 75 0.54 -13.38 -3.25
N LEU A 76 -0.68 -12.96 -2.91
CA LEU A 76 -1.89 -13.30 -3.68
C LEU A 76 -1.89 -12.64 -5.06
N ALA A 77 -1.50 -11.37 -5.18
CA ALA A 77 -1.44 -10.67 -6.46
C ALA A 77 -0.40 -11.31 -7.40
N LEU A 78 0.80 -11.58 -6.90
CA LEU A 78 1.84 -12.23 -7.68
C LEU A 78 1.43 -13.66 -8.10
N ARG A 79 0.78 -14.42 -7.21
CA ARG A 79 0.28 -15.75 -7.57
C ARG A 79 -0.83 -15.69 -8.61
N PHE A 80 -1.70 -14.71 -8.57
CA PHE A 80 -2.67 -14.46 -9.64
C PHE A 80 -1.95 -14.20 -10.97
N ILE A 81 -0.97 -13.30 -10.97
CA ILE A 81 -0.20 -12.97 -12.19
C ILE A 81 0.51 -14.22 -12.77
N GLN A 82 1.08 -15.07 -11.92
CA GLN A 82 1.74 -16.30 -12.36
C GLN A 82 0.78 -17.33 -12.97
N THR A 83 -0.45 -17.42 -12.49
CA THR A 83 -1.34 -18.56 -12.77
C THR A 83 -2.61 -18.19 -13.50
N ASP A 84 -2.97 -16.92 -13.57
CA ASP A 84 -4.27 -16.40 -14.01
C ASP A 84 -5.47 -17.03 -13.27
N ASP A 85 -5.23 -17.64 -12.09
CA ASP A 85 -6.30 -18.25 -11.29
C ASP A 85 -7.03 -17.17 -10.48
N ALA A 86 -8.25 -16.88 -10.90
CA ALA A 86 -9.10 -15.84 -10.35
C ALA A 86 -9.34 -15.94 -8.82
N LYS A 87 -9.13 -17.12 -8.21
CA LYS A 87 -9.28 -17.28 -6.75
C LYS A 87 -8.27 -16.43 -5.97
N TYR A 88 -7.03 -16.31 -6.48
CA TYR A 88 -6.00 -15.50 -5.83
C TYR A 88 -6.30 -14.01 -5.93
N ARG A 89 -6.74 -13.54 -7.11
CA ARG A 89 -7.19 -12.17 -7.30
C ARG A 89 -8.37 -11.84 -6.39
N LYS A 90 -9.38 -12.72 -6.35
CA LYS A 90 -10.53 -12.57 -5.46
C LYS A 90 -10.09 -12.45 -4.00
N ALA A 91 -9.25 -13.35 -3.53
CA ALA A 91 -8.74 -13.33 -2.16
C ALA A 91 -7.95 -12.04 -1.86
N CYS A 92 -7.09 -11.58 -2.77
CA CYS A 92 -6.39 -10.30 -2.64
C CYS A 92 -7.37 -9.15 -2.42
N LEU A 93 -8.40 -9.03 -3.25
CA LEU A 93 -9.41 -7.98 -3.14
C LEU A 93 -10.28 -8.12 -1.88
N ASP A 94 -10.53 -9.34 -1.40
CA ASP A 94 -11.25 -9.56 -0.15
C ASP A 94 -10.44 -9.03 1.05
N HIS A 95 -9.11 -9.15 1.05
CA HIS A 95 -8.25 -8.53 2.05
C HIS A 95 -8.30 -6.98 1.99
N ILE A 96 -8.32 -6.39 0.79
CA ILE A 96 -8.48 -4.94 0.63
C ILE A 96 -9.87 -4.48 1.10
N ARG A 97 -10.92 -5.25 0.83
CA ARG A 97 -12.27 -4.98 1.37
C ARG A 97 -12.29 -5.05 2.89
N ALA A 98 -11.64 -6.07 3.48
CA ALA A 98 -11.51 -6.18 4.94
C ALA A 98 -10.76 -4.96 5.53
N MET A 99 -9.70 -4.49 4.87
CA MET A 99 -8.97 -3.28 5.25
C MET A 99 -9.88 -2.04 5.26
N SER A 100 -10.85 -1.95 4.35
CA SER A 100 -11.78 -0.81 4.30
C SER A 100 -12.69 -0.70 5.52
N GLN A 101 -12.82 -1.79 6.28
CA GLN A 101 -13.61 -1.85 7.52
C GLN A 101 -12.78 -1.55 8.78
N TRP A 102 -11.50 -1.22 8.64
CA TRP A 102 -10.67 -0.91 9.80
C TRP A 102 -11.04 0.45 10.39
N ASP A 103 -11.06 0.55 11.70
CA ASP A 103 -11.40 1.77 12.44
C ASP A 103 -10.30 2.83 12.34
N GLY A 104 -9.07 2.42 12.07
CA GLY A 104 -7.92 3.30 11.94
C GLY A 104 -6.69 2.57 11.41
N TRP A 105 -5.75 3.36 10.89
CA TRP A 105 -4.46 2.85 10.42
C TRP A 105 -3.33 3.12 11.41
N SER A 106 -3.45 4.17 12.22
CA SER A 106 -2.40 4.64 13.12
C SER A 106 -2.44 3.93 14.47
N TRP A 107 -1.31 3.41 14.92
CA TRP A 107 -1.14 2.91 16.27
C TRP A 107 -1.02 4.07 17.29
N ILE A 108 -0.53 5.24 16.86
CA ILE A 108 -0.48 6.44 17.69
C ILE A 108 -1.91 6.96 17.92
N THR A 109 -2.71 7.01 16.85
CA THR A 109 -4.14 7.35 16.90
C THR A 109 -4.87 6.46 17.91
N TRP A 110 -4.65 5.15 17.83
CA TRP A 110 -5.24 4.20 18.77
C TRP A 110 -4.81 4.50 20.22
N ARG A 111 -3.50 4.73 20.48
CA ARG A 111 -2.99 5.06 21.83
C ARG A 111 -3.59 6.32 22.41
N GLN A 112 -3.98 7.28 21.56
CA GLN A 112 -4.62 8.53 21.95
C GLN A 112 -6.15 8.44 21.92
N ASN A 113 -6.70 7.25 21.68
CA ASN A 113 -8.14 7.04 21.50
C ASN A 113 -8.75 8.00 20.47
N ASN A 114 -8.08 8.15 19.33
CA ASN A 114 -8.46 9.06 18.26
C ASN A 114 -8.45 8.32 16.91
N SER A 115 -9.62 8.08 16.36
CA SER A 115 -9.82 7.39 15.06
C SER A 115 -10.01 8.35 13.89
N GLU A 116 -9.83 9.67 14.09
CA GLU A 116 -9.90 10.64 13.00
C GLU A 116 -8.84 10.33 11.93
N PRO A 117 -9.23 10.13 10.66
CA PRO A 117 -8.30 9.76 9.60
C PRO A 117 -7.11 10.70 9.40
N LYS A 118 -7.26 11.97 9.78
CA LYS A 118 -6.20 12.99 9.67
C LYS A 118 -5.38 13.16 10.93
N ALA A 119 -5.65 12.41 12.00
CA ALA A 119 -5.04 12.68 13.30
C ALA A 119 -3.52 12.56 13.27
N ILE A 120 -2.98 11.47 12.73
CA ILE A 120 -1.53 11.25 12.68
C ILE A 120 -1.19 10.36 11.49
N TYR A 121 -0.25 10.83 10.65
CA TYR A 121 0.38 10.01 9.63
C TYR A 121 1.66 9.40 10.19
N ASP A 122 1.61 8.13 10.54
CA ASP A 122 2.71 7.36 11.12
C ASP A 122 3.18 6.21 10.18
N LEU A 123 4.08 5.37 10.68
CA LEU A 123 4.62 4.24 9.91
C LEU A 123 3.54 3.32 9.36
N SER A 124 2.45 3.11 10.12
CA SER A 124 1.34 2.26 9.66
C SER A 124 0.62 2.85 8.45
N TYR A 125 0.51 4.17 8.39
CA TYR A 125 -0.01 4.86 7.20
C TYR A 125 0.91 4.70 6.00
N GLY A 126 2.23 4.85 6.19
CA GLY A 126 3.22 4.65 5.13
C GLY A 126 3.15 3.24 4.55
N GLU A 127 3.19 2.22 5.40
CA GLU A 127 3.11 0.80 5.01
C GLU A 127 1.78 0.46 4.30
N ASN A 128 0.65 0.96 4.81
CA ASN A 128 -0.66 0.74 4.18
C ASN A 128 -0.78 1.48 2.84
N SER A 129 -0.21 2.68 2.73
CA SER A 129 -0.19 3.44 1.47
C SER A 129 0.65 2.72 0.41
N ALA A 130 1.84 2.21 0.78
CA ALA A 130 2.67 1.38 -0.08
C ALA A 130 1.93 0.11 -0.53
N THR A 131 1.20 -0.54 0.39
CA THR A 131 0.40 -1.73 0.08
C THR A 131 -0.68 -1.43 -0.96
N LEU A 132 -1.44 -0.36 -0.77
CA LEU A 132 -2.45 0.06 -1.75
C LEU A 132 -1.82 0.38 -3.10
N ALA A 133 -0.69 1.09 -3.10
CA ALA A 133 0.05 1.44 -4.30
C ALA A 133 0.46 0.20 -5.10
N ILE A 134 1.13 -0.75 -4.45
CA ILE A 134 1.61 -1.98 -5.09
C ILE A 134 0.45 -2.78 -5.69
N ILE A 135 -0.63 -2.97 -4.92
CA ILE A 135 -1.73 -3.82 -5.39
C ILE A 135 -2.54 -3.12 -6.49
N TYR A 136 -2.77 -1.80 -6.36
CA TYR A 136 -3.42 -1.03 -7.41
C TYR A 136 -2.63 -1.08 -8.71
N ASP A 137 -1.32 -0.89 -8.63
CA ASP A 137 -0.41 -0.91 -9.76
C ASP A 137 -0.34 -2.29 -10.45
N LEU A 138 -0.13 -3.35 -9.67
CA LEU A 138 -0.04 -4.72 -10.20
C LEU A 138 -1.34 -5.25 -10.82
N LEU A 139 -2.49 -4.87 -10.26
CA LEU A 139 -3.78 -5.37 -10.70
C LEU A 139 -4.57 -4.38 -11.56
N HIS A 140 -4.01 -3.19 -11.86
CA HIS A 140 -4.70 -2.06 -12.47
C HIS A 140 -5.60 -2.43 -13.65
N ASP A 141 -5.06 -3.16 -14.63
CA ASP A 141 -5.79 -3.52 -15.86
C ASP A 141 -6.87 -4.58 -15.63
N SER A 142 -6.75 -5.34 -14.56
CA SER A 142 -7.75 -6.34 -14.16
C SER A 142 -8.85 -5.77 -13.27
N LEU A 143 -8.67 -4.56 -12.70
CA LEU A 143 -9.65 -3.97 -11.78
C LEU A 143 -10.88 -3.44 -12.52
N SER A 144 -12.04 -3.84 -12.05
CA SER A 144 -13.32 -3.22 -12.46
C SER A 144 -13.43 -1.78 -11.95
N LYS A 145 -14.35 -1.01 -12.52
CA LYS A 145 -14.62 0.37 -12.06
C LYS A 145 -15.02 0.42 -10.59
N GLU A 146 -15.73 -0.58 -10.09
CA GLU A 146 -16.14 -0.66 -8.68
C GLU A 146 -14.94 -0.96 -7.78
N GLU A 147 -14.08 -1.88 -8.17
CA GLU A 147 -12.86 -2.20 -7.44
C GLU A 147 -11.90 -0.99 -7.42
N LYS A 148 -11.72 -0.27 -8.52
CA LYS A 148 -10.95 0.98 -8.54
C LYS A 148 -11.54 2.01 -7.56
N ARG A 149 -12.87 2.16 -7.45
CA ARG A 149 -13.51 3.05 -6.47
C ARG A 149 -13.19 2.67 -5.03
N LEU A 150 -13.03 1.38 -4.71
CA LEU A 150 -12.61 0.95 -3.37
C LEU A 150 -11.21 1.48 -3.03
N PHE A 151 -10.24 1.32 -3.93
CA PHE A 151 -8.89 1.85 -3.74
C PHE A 151 -8.88 3.38 -3.64
N ILE A 152 -9.60 4.06 -4.53
CA ILE A 152 -9.75 5.52 -4.52
C ILE A 152 -10.32 5.99 -3.17
N GLY A 153 -11.37 5.33 -2.68
CA GLY A 153 -11.98 5.65 -1.39
C GLY A 153 -11.01 5.50 -0.23
N LEU A 154 -10.23 4.41 -0.19
CA LEU A 154 -9.21 4.17 0.83
C LEU A 154 -8.07 5.19 0.77
N ALA A 155 -7.53 5.43 -0.42
CA ALA A 155 -6.45 6.40 -0.64
C ALA A 155 -6.86 7.81 -0.21
N LYS A 156 -8.06 8.25 -0.62
CA LYS A 156 -8.61 9.57 -0.27
C LYS A 156 -8.84 9.71 1.22
N ARG A 157 -9.51 8.73 1.83
CA ARG A 157 -9.90 8.79 3.25
C ARG A 157 -8.70 8.75 4.18
N TRP A 158 -7.79 7.82 3.95
CA TRP A 158 -6.75 7.49 4.91
C TRP A 158 -5.39 8.07 4.54
N SER A 159 -4.94 7.98 3.27
CA SER A 159 -3.58 8.36 2.90
C SER A 159 -3.45 9.83 2.55
N PHE A 160 -3.97 10.28 1.41
CA PHE A 160 -3.73 11.63 0.89
C PHE A 160 -4.15 12.73 1.86
N ALA A 161 -5.36 12.66 2.41
CA ALA A 161 -5.86 13.67 3.34
C ALA A 161 -4.99 13.80 4.58
N SER A 162 -4.52 12.67 5.14
CA SER A 162 -3.65 12.66 6.32
C SER A 162 -2.24 13.13 5.98
N PHE A 163 -1.64 12.63 4.88
CA PHE A 163 -0.29 13.04 4.47
C PHE A 163 -0.21 14.55 4.20
N LEU A 164 -1.12 15.08 3.39
CA LEU A 164 -1.15 16.50 3.05
C LEU A 164 -1.38 17.39 4.28
N HIS A 165 -2.17 16.92 5.25
CA HIS A 165 -2.35 17.63 6.52
C HIS A 165 -1.06 17.68 7.33
N HIS A 166 -0.31 16.58 7.45
CA HIS A 166 0.89 16.46 8.29
C HIS A 166 2.18 16.94 7.64
N THR A 167 2.15 17.26 6.36
CA THR A 167 3.32 17.76 5.60
C THR A 167 3.14 19.19 5.11
N LYS A 168 2.32 19.97 5.79
CA LYS A 168 2.09 21.40 5.45
C LYS A 168 3.39 22.20 5.40
N PRO A 169 3.45 23.28 4.59
CA PRO A 169 4.59 24.19 4.56
C PRO A 169 4.96 24.72 5.93
N VAL A 170 6.23 25.06 6.14
CA VAL A 170 6.78 25.54 7.41
C VAL A 170 6.04 26.75 7.99
N LYS A 171 5.36 27.54 7.16
CA LYS A 171 4.54 28.67 7.60
C LYS A 171 3.31 28.28 8.44
N GLU A 172 2.93 27.01 8.39
CA GLU A 172 1.81 26.44 9.17
C GLU A 172 2.28 25.25 10.02
N PRO A 173 3.11 25.45 11.05
CA PRO A 173 3.76 24.35 11.77
C PRO A 173 2.80 23.52 12.64
N SER A 174 1.60 24.04 12.98
CA SER A 174 0.66 23.31 13.82
C SER A 174 0.11 22.06 13.11
N GLY A 175 0.25 20.91 13.74
CA GLY A 175 -0.19 19.62 13.21
C GLY A 175 0.77 18.95 12.23
N ARG A 176 1.97 19.51 12.03
CA ARG A 176 3.00 18.88 11.19
C ARG A 176 3.57 17.65 11.88
N ALA A 177 3.74 16.57 11.13
CA ALA A 177 4.39 15.38 11.65
C ALA A 177 5.87 15.65 11.97
N TRP A 178 6.32 15.18 13.14
CA TRP A 178 7.69 15.40 13.61
C TRP A 178 8.77 14.84 12.66
N TRP A 179 8.46 13.74 11.99
CA TRP A 179 9.39 13.05 11.08
C TRP A 179 9.59 13.79 9.75
N PHE A 180 8.64 14.64 9.36
CA PHE A 180 8.67 15.32 8.07
C PHE A 180 9.80 16.37 8.03
N GLY A 181 10.68 16.22 7.05
CA GLY A 181 11.88 17.05 6.92
C GLY A 181 13.07 16.56 7.75
N HIS A 182 13.00 15.33 8.28
CA HIS A 182 14.12 14.65 8.94
C HIS A 182 14.58 13.47 8.07
N PRO A 183 15.44 13.70 7.07
CA PRO A 183 15.84 12.68 6.09
C PRO A 183 16.65 11.52 6.70
N ASP A 184 17.25 11.72 7.86
CA ASP A 184 17.96 10.73 8.67
C ASP A 184 17.03 9.79 9.44
N SER A 185 15.75 10.11 9.50
CA SER A 185 14.74 9.30 10.18
C SER A 185 14.15 8.25 9.25
N ASN A 186 14.17 6.97 9.67
CA ASN A 186 13.46 5.90 8.97
C ASN A 186 11.94 6.16 8.86
N TRP A 187 11.37 6.95 9.75
CA TRP A 187 9.96 7.37 9.66
C TRP A 187 9.73 8.22 8.42
N ASN A 188 10.64 9.14 8.11
CA ASN A 188 10.52 9.94 6.90
C ASN A 188 10.52 9.03 5.66
N THR A 189 11.46 8.10 5.57
CA THR A 189 11.57 7.17 4.44
C THR A 189 10.30 6.33 4.27
N VAL A 190 9.77 5.73 5.34
CA VAL A 190 8.59 4.86 5.27
C VAL A 190 7.33 5.67 4.97
N CYS A 191 7.12 6.79 5.67
CA CYS A 191 5.92 7.61 5.51
C CYS A 191 5.90 8.32 4.15
N ALA A 192 6.98 9.01 3.80
CA ALA A 192 7.08 9.72 2.53
C ALA A 192 7.15 8.74 1.35
N GLY A 193 7.92 7.66 1.48
CA GLY A 193 8.01 6.63 0.44
C GLY A 193 6.67 5.98 0.14
N GLY A 194 5.91 5.59 1.17
CA GLY A 194 4.59 5.00 0.99
C GLY A 194 3.59 5.95 0.35
N ALA A 195 3.59 7.23 0.77
CA ALA A 195 2.73 8.25 0.16
C ALA A 195 3.15 8.54 -1.30
N GLY A 196 4.45 8.65 -1.57
CA GLY A 196 4.98 8.88 -2.92
C GLY A 196 4.66 7.74 -3.88
N MET A 197 4.81 6.50 -3.43
CA MET A 197 4.40 5.32 -4.23
C MET A 197 2.92 5.37 -4.58
N LEU A 198 2.05 5.69 -3.61
CA LEU A 198 0.61 5.78 -3.85
C LEU A 198 0.29 6.94 -4.81
N ALA A 199 0.99 8.07 -4.69
CA ALA A 199 0.84 9.19 -5.60
C ALA A 199 1.24 8.83 -7.03
N LEU A 200 2.32 8.07 -7.22
CA LEU A 200 2.71 7.57 -8.54
C LEU A 200 1.71 6.56 -9.11
N ALA A 201 1.23 5.62 -8.28
CA ALA A 201 0.30 4.59 -8.72
C ALA A 201 -1.08 5.14 -9.10
N MET A 202 -1.52 6.23 -8.46
CA MET A 202 -2.89 6.77 -8.62
C MET A 202 -2.91 8.22 -9.11
N ALA A 203 -1.88 8.63 -9.87
CA ALA A 203 -1.76 10.01 -10.31
C ALA A 203 -2.87 10.43 -11.29
N GLU A 204 -3.46 9.50 -12.03
CA GLU A 204 -4.59 9.77 -12.92
C GLU A 204 -5.88 10.07 -12.14
N GLU A 205 -6.08 9.43 -10.98
CA GLU A 205 -7.26 9.60 -10.13
C GLU A 205 -7.14 10.83 -9.21
N PHE A 206 -5.92 11.24 -8.87
CA PHE A 206 -5.63 12.27 -7.88
C PHE A 206 -4.60 13.29 -8.37
N ALA A 207 -4.71 13.80 -9.59
CA ALA A 207 -3.68 14.61 -10.25
C ALA A 207 -3.09 15.72 -9.36
N ASP A 208 -3.91 16.53 -8.72
CA ASP A 208 -3.47 17.67 -7.88
C ASP A 208 -2.86 17.20 -6.55
N ASP A 209 -3.51 16.24 -5.88
CA ASP A 209 -3.02 15.68 -4.60
C ASP A 209 -1.72 14.92 -4.83
N ALA A 210 -1.64 14.10 -5.89
CA ALA A 210 -0.45 13.35 -6.25
C ALA A 210 0.73 14.27 -6.58
N ALA A 211 0.52 15.31 -7.38
CA ALA A 211 1.54 16.30 -7.67
C ALA A 211 2.07 16.97 -6.39
N THR A 212 1.16 17.36 -5.48
CA THR A 212 1.53 17.95 -4.18
C THR A 212 2.29 16.99 -3.29
N VAL A 213 1.89 15.70 -3.25
CA VAL A 213 2.63 14.67 -2.49
C VAL A 213 4.02 14.51 -3.05
N LEU A 214 4.17 14.38 -4.38
CA LEU A 214 5.47 14.18 -5.04
C LEU A 214 6.41 15.37 -4.90
N GLU A 215 5.88 16.61 -4.77
CA GLU A 215 6.70 17.78 -4.43
C GLU A 215 7.22 17.77 -2.99
N ARG A 216 6.60 16.98 -2.09
CA ARG A 216 6.92 16.96 -0.65
C ARG A 216 7.75 15.73 -0.23
N VAL A 217 7.83 14.71 -1.06
CA VAL A 217 8.62 13.50 -0.79
C VAL A 217 9.96 13.56 -1.51
#